data_67f8f1ee06389ea20aecd76c77f7f069
#
_entry.id   67f8f1ee06389ea20aecd76c77f7f069
#
_cell.length_a   1.000
_cell.length_b   1.000
_cell.length_c   1.000
_cell.angle_alpha   90.00
_cell.angle_beta   90.00
_cell.angle_gamma   90.00
#
_symmetry.space_group_name_H-M   'P 1'
#
loop_
_entity.id
_entity.type
_entity.pdbx_description
1 polymer ?
#
loop_
_entity_poly.entity_id
_entity_poly.type
_entity_poly.pdbx_seq_one_letter_code
_entity_poly.pdbx_strand_id
1 'polypeptide(L)'
;MTAAADHARALAALEREALARPRDARVQLAIGQALQHLARPLEALTAYERALALDARLGCAWTLRGHLLRQAGRLADASVCFNNAIGCGEDAASHQYFLGALGLGDLPESAPPQFVRGLFDEYADRFDEELVDTLRYRGHEQVCAPLPALHPAPFESALDLGCGSGLAAPLLRPLARRLAGVDLSPRMVARAAATRLYDELHVAELLAHLAGTRARHDLVVACDVFIYLGNLAPAFDAVARVLEPHGVFAFTVEEGHADAGYDLLPTLRYTHSEAWLRELARAHALRVTRCERAPLREGHGEAITGLTLHLQRE
;
A
#
# COMPACT_ATOMS: atom_id res chain seq x y z
N MET A 1 -14.56 -17.17 19.34
CA MET A 1 -14.92 -17.84 18.06
C MET A 1 -14.03 -17.23 17.00
N THR A 2 -13.38 -18.03 16.14
CA THR A 2 -12.43 -17.52 15.15
C THR A 2 -13.15 -17.03 13.91
N ALA A 3 -12.64 -15.98 13.26
CA ALA A 3 -13.18 -15.42 11.99
C ALA A 3 -13.42 -16.50 10.92
N ALA A 4 -12.56 -17.52 10.86
CA ALA A 4 -12.72 -18.66 9.96
C ALA A 4 -14.00 -19.48 10.25
N ALA A 5 -14.39 -19.64 11.52
CA ALA A 5 -15.64 -20.35 11.88
C ALA A 5 -16.88 -19.55 11.48
N ASP A 6 -16.80 -18.22 11.51
CA ASP A 6 -17.88 -17.34 11.08
C ASP A 6 -18.03 -17.37 9.56
N HIS A 7 -16.93 -17.34 8.81
CA HIS A 7 -16.96 -17.47 7.35
C HIS A 7 -17.46 -18.86 6.91
N ALA A 8 -17.08 -19.93 7.61
CA ALA A 8 -17.59 -21.28 7.30
C ALA A 8 -19.11 -21.39 7.53
N ARG A 9 -19.63 -20.78 8.59
CA ARG A 9 -21.08 -20.74 8.84
C ARG A 9 -21.82 -19.90 7.79
N ALA A 10 -21.23 -18.75 7.39
CA ALA A 10 -21.77 -17.93 6.33
C ALA A 10 -21.81 -18.70 5.00
N LEU A 11 -20.75 -19.42 4.64
CA LEU A 11 -20.71 -20.26 3.45
C LEU A 11 -21.83 -21.30 3.46
N ALA A 12 -21.99 -22.07 4.55
CA ALA A 12 -23.04 -23.07 4.66
C ALA A 12 -24.47 -22.49 4.59
N ALA A 13 -24.66 -21.26 5.03
CA ALA A 13 -25.94 -20.54 4.86
C ALA A 13 -26.18 -20.14 3.40
N LEU A 14 -25.14 -19.60 2.72
CA LEU A 14 -25.20 -19.20 1.32
C LEU A 14 -25.41 -20.41 0.38
N GLU A 15 -24.81 -21.55 0.67
CA GLU A 15 -25.02 -22.79 -0.09
C GLU A 15 -26.48 -23.27 0.02
N ARG A 16 -27.10 -23.17 1.19
CA ARG A 16 -28.55 -23.45 1.35
C ARG A 16 -29.42 -22.46 0.58
N GLU A 17 -29.04 -21.18 0.59
CA GLU A 17 -29.75 -20.16 -0.18
C GLU A 17 -29.62 -20.42 -1.69
N ALA A 18 -28.46 -20.86 -2.16
CA ALA A 18 -28.26 -21.23 -3.58
C ALA A 18 -29.15 -22.38 -4.03
N LEU A 19 -29.46 -23.33 -3.16
CA LEU A 19 -30.44 -24.38 -3.46
C LEU A 19 -31.87 -23.84 -3.62
N ALA A 20 -32.23 -22.83 -2.81
CA ALA A 20 -33.52 -22.17 -2.90
C ALA A 20 -33.64 -21.19 -4.07
N ARG A 21 -32.47 -20.57 -4.45
CA ARG A 21 -32.38 -19.53 -5.51
C ARG A 21 -31.27 -19.88 -6.50
N PRO A 22 -31.38 -20.95 -7.29
CA PRO A 22 -30.29 -21.46 -8.12
C PRO A 22 -29.88 -20.53 -9.27
N ARG A 23 -30.70 -19.53 -9.61
CA ARG A 23 -30.43 -18.52 -10.65
C ARG A 23 -30.07 -17.14 -10.10
N ASP A 24 -29.81 -17.01 -8.80
CA ASP A 24 -29.39 -15.75 -8.21
C ASP A 24 -27.89 -15.60 -8.32
N ALA A 25 -27.43 -14.74 -9.22
CA ALA A 25 -26.02 -14.47 -9.45
C ALA A 25 -25.33 -13.87 -8.22
N ARG A 26 -26.05 -13.08 -7.41
CA ARG A 26 -25.49 -12.46 -6.20
C ARG A 26 -25.21 -13.48 -5.10
N VAL A 27 -26.01 -14.54 -5.01
CA VAL A 27 -25.74 -15.64 -4.08
C VAL A 27 -24.45 -16.36 -4.48
N GLN A 28 -24.24 -16.63 -5.78
CA GLN A 28 -22.98 -17.24 -6.26
C GLN A 28 -21.78 -16.31 -6.03
N LEU A 29 -21.92 -15.01 -6.20
CA LEU A 29 -20.89 -14.02 -5.88
C LEU A 29 -20.52 -14.08 -4.39
N ALA A 30 -21.50 -14.07 -3.49
CA ALA A 30 -21.29 -14.14 -2.05
C ALA A 30 -20.62 -15.47 -1.61
N ILE A 31 -20.98 -16.59 -2.26
CA ILE A 31 -20.29 -17.88 -2.06
C ILE A 31 -18.82 -17.75 -2.44
N GLY A 32 -18.49 -17.14 -3.59
CA GLY A 32 -17.12 -16.93 -4.03
C GLY A 32 -16.31 -16.10 -3.02
N GLN A 33 -16.89 -15.02 -2.50
CA GLN A 33 -16.27 -14.18 -1.48
C GLN A 33 -16.01 -14.96 -0.17
N ALA A 34 -17.00 -15.73 0.32
CA ALA A 34 -16.83 -16.55 1.51
C ALA A 34 -15.75 -17.62 1.33
N LEU A 35 -15.66 -18.24 0.16
CA LEU A 35 -14.62 -19.22 -0.18
C LEU A 35 -13.23 -18.56 -0.23
N GLN A 36 -13.12 -17.33 -0.74
CA GLN A 36 -11.88 -16.57 -0.77
C GLN A 36 -11.38 -16.27 0.65
N HIS A 37 -12.26 -15.83 1.56
CA HIS A 37 -11.93 -15.63 2.98
C HIS A 37 -11.53 -16.93 3.69
N LEU A 38 -11.95 -18.07 3.19
CA LEU A 38 -11.56 -19.40 3.69
C LEU A 38 -10.29 -19.94 3.01
N ALA A 39 -9.59 -19.14 2.23
CA ALA A 39 -8.40 -19.52 1.46
C ALA A 39 -8.65 -20.72 0.50
N ARG A 40 -9.85 -20.78 -0.12
CA ARG A 40 -10.28 -21.79 -1.12
C ARG A 40 -10.39 -21.16 -2.52
N PRO A 41 -9.29 -20.68 -3.12
CA PRO A 41 -9.33 -19.84 -4.32
C PRO A 41 -9.88 -20.55 -5.57
N LEU A 42 -9.62 -21.84 -5.74
CA LEU A 42 -10.12 -22.58 -6.91
C LEU A 42 -11.65 -22.71 -6.90
N GLU A 43 -12.22 -22.92 -5.72
CA GLU A 43 -13.67 -23.01 -5.58
C GLU A 43 -14.31 -21.62 -5.68
N ALA A 44 -13.63 -20.58 -5.18
CA ALA A 44 -14.06 -19.20 -5.37
C ALA A 44 -14.10 -18.82 -6.86
N LEU A 45 -13.08 -19.19 -7.65
CA LEU A 45 -13.08 -18.98 -9.10
C LEU A 45 -14.31 -19.63 -9.77
N THR A 46 -14.64 -20.87 -9.40
CA THR A 46 -15.81 -21.58 -9.92
C THR A 46 -17.11 -20.88 -9.54
N ALA A 47 -17.23 -20.35 -8.32
CA ALA A 47 -18.40 -19.61 -7.88
C ALA A 47 -18.55 -18.29 -8.64
N TYR A 48 -17.46 -17.56 -8.87
CA TYR A 48 -17.48 -16.34 -9.70
C TYR A 48 -17.83 -16.63 -11.16
N GLU A 49 -17.36 -17.73 -11.74
CA GLU A 49 -17.76 -18.16 -13.08
C GLU A 49 -19.27 -18.45 -13.18
N ARG A 50 -19.84 -19.10 -12.17
CA ARG A 50 -21.29 -19.34 -12.09
C ARG A 50 -22.07 -18.02 -11.95
N ALA A 51 -21.58 -17.09 -11.12
CA ALA A 51 -22.19 -15.77 -10.98
C ALA A 51 -22.21 -15.03 -12.30
N LEU A 52 -21.11 -15.01 -13.04
CA LEU A 52 -20.97 -14.35 -14.34
C LEU A 52 -21.75 -15.04 -15.46
N ALA A 53 -21.94 -16.36 -15.40
CA ALA A 53 -22.81 -17.10 -16.31
C ALA A 53 -24.29 -16.75 -16.11
N LEU A 54 -24.69 -16.38 -14.89
CA LEU A 54 -26.05 -15.95 -14.56
C LEU A 54 -26.27 -14.46 -14.86
N ASP A 55 -25.27 -13.62 -14.58
CA ASP A 55 -25.29 -12.19 -14.85
C ASP A 55 -23.89 -11.68 -15.21
N ALA A 56 -23.62 -11.54 -16.50
CA ALA A 56 -22.34 -11.06 -17.02
C ALA A 56 -22.07 -9.56 -16.71
N ARG A 57 -23.06 -8.82 -16.18
CA ARG A 57 -22.93 -7.40 -15.82
C ARG A 57 -22.50 -7.19 -14.36
N LEU A 58 -22.24 -8.25 -13.61
CA LEU A 58 -21.69 -8.16 -12.26
C LEU A 58 -20.21 -7.77 -12.31
N GLY A 59 -19.91 -6.46 -12.41
CA GLY A 59 -18.54 -5.92 -12.49
C GLY A 59 -17.65 -6.39 -11.33
N CYS A 60 -18.17 -6.37 -10.11
CA CYS A 60 -17.45 -6.84 -8.94
C CYS A 60 -17.04 -8.33 -9.03
N ALA A 61 -17.84 -9.20 -9.68
CA ALA A 61 -17.46 -10.59 -9.91
C ALA A 61 -16.28 -10.70 -10.90
N TRP A 62 -16.27 -9.87 -11.94
CA TRP A 62 -15.15 -9.75 -12.84
C TRP A 62 -13.89 -9.30 -12.11
N THR A 63 -13.98 -8.26 -11.27
CA THR A 63 -12.85 -7.77 -10.48
C THR A 63 -12.26 -8.84 -9.58
N LEU A 64 -13.09 -9.50 -8.76
CA LEU A 64 -12.65 -10.53 -7.81
C LEU A 64 -12.03 -11.74 -8.53
N ARG A 65 -12.66 -12.18 -9.62
CA ARG A 65 -12.11 -13.25 -10.47
C ARG A 65 -10.75 -12.84 -11.07
N GLY A 66 -10.62 -11.61 -11.54
CA GLY A 66 -9.40 -11.06 -12.09
C GLY A 66 -8.25 -11.08 -11.07
N HIS A 67 -8.52 -10.68 -9.83
CA HIS A 67 -7.50 -10.73 -8.76
C HIS A 67 -7.03 -12.16 -8.46
N LEU A 68 -7.94 -13.14 -8.36
CA LEU A 68 -7.54 -14.53 -8.14
C LEU A 68 -6.73 -15.10 -9.30
N LEU A 69 -7.09 -14.78 -10.55
CA LEU A 69 -6.36 -15.19 -11.74
C LEU A 69 -4.96 -14.56 -11.79
N ARG A 70 -4.83 -13.27 -11.43
CA ARG A 70 -3.55 -12.58 -11.31
C ARG A 70 -2.65 -13.26 -10.25
N GLN A 71 -3.19 -13.55 -9.06
CA GLN A 71 -2.46 -14.27 -8.00
C GLN A 71 -2.02 -15.68 -8.43
N ALA A 72 -2.79 -16.33 -9.29
CA ALA A 72 -2.46 -17.63 -9.86
C ALA A 72 -1.49 -17.55 -11.07
N GLY A 73 -0.97 -16.35 -11.42
CA GLY A 73 -0.09 -16.15 -12.57
C GLY A 73 -0.79 -16.20 -13.93
N ARG A 74 -2.13 -16.31 -13.98
CA ARG A 74 -2.94 -16.35 -15.21
C ARG A 74 -3.21 -14.92 -15.71
N LEU A 75 -2.14 -14.21 -16.07
CA LEU A 75 -2.20 -12.76 -16.32
C LEU A 75 -3.09 -12.39 -17.51
N ALA A 76 -3.08 -13.18 -18.59
CA ALA A 76 -3.94 -12.95 -19.75
C ALA A 76 -5.43 -13.05 -19.40
N ASP A 77 -5.81 -14.06 -18.62
CA ASP A 77 -7.20 -14.23 -18.18
C ASP A 77 -7.61 -13.14 -17.19
N ALA A 78 -6.71 -12.71 -16.32
CA ALA A 78 -6.93 -11.60 -15.39
C ALA A 78 -7.22 -10.30 -16.15
N SER A 79 -6.47 -10.02 -17.22
CA SER A 79 -6.68 -8.81 -18.04
C SER A 79 -8.06 -8.78 -18.70
N VAL A 80 -8.54 -9.92 -19.19
CA VAL A 80 -9.89 -10.02 -19.73
C VAL A 80 -10.92 -9.68 -18.66
N CYS A 81 -10.71 -10.16 -17.42
CA CYS A 81 -11.63 -9.86 -16.32
C CYS A 81 -11.65 -8.37 -15.98
N PHE A 82 -10.48 -7.71 -15.88
CA PHE A 82 -10.41 -6.29 -15.57
C PHE A 82 -11.03 -5.41 -16.67
N ASN A 83 -10.81 -5.75 -17.94
CA ASN A 83 -11.49 -5.04 -19.05
C ASN A 83 -13.02 -5.21 -19.02
N ASN A 84 -13.53 -6.41 -18.70
CA ASN A 84 -14.95 -6.62 -18.54
C ASN A 84 -15.53 -5.84 -17.33
N ALA A 85 -14.79 -5.75 -16.23
CA ALA A 85 -15.18 -4.96 -15.07
C ALA A 85 -15.35 -3.47 -15.44
N ILE A 86 -14.38 -2.88 -16.17
CA ILE A 86 -14.51 -1.52 -16.72
C ILE A 86 -15.77 -1.39 -17.59
N GLY A 87 -16.00 -2.35 -18.48
CA GLY A 87 -17.20 -2.39 -19.34
C GLY A 87 -18.51 -2.48 -18.57
N CYS A 88 -18.49 -3.00 -17.34
CA CYS A 88 -19.64 -3.05 -16.42
C CYS A 88 -19.79 -1.80 -15.55
N GLY A 89 -18.90 -0.81 -15.68
CA GLY A 89 -18.96 0.45 -14.94
C GLY A 89 -18.22 0.46 -13.61
N GLU A 90 -17.35 -0.53 -13.35
CA GLU A 90 -16.43 -0.49 -12.21
C GLU A 90 -15.41 0.63 -12.39
N ASP A 91 -14.74 1.03 -11.29
CA ASP A 91 -13.77 2.12 -11.29
C ASP A 91 -12.63 1.90 -12.30
N ALA A 92 -12.64 2.67 -13.36
CA ALA A 92 -11.70 2.54 -14.46
C ALA A 92 -10.25 2.80 -14.02
N ALA A 93 -10.03 3.73 -13.09
CA ALA A 93 -8.68 4.06 -12.63
C ALA A 93 -8.03 2.88 -11.90
N SER A 94 -8.77 2.22 -11.01
CA SER A 94 -8.28 1.02 -10.31
C SER A 94 -8.00 -0.13 -11.29
N HIS A 95 -8.88 -0.33 -12.28
CA HIS A 95 -8.69 -1.43 -13.24
C HIS A 95 -7.56 -1.15 -14.23
N GLN A 96 -7.34 0.11 -14.64
CA GLN A 96 -6.17 0.51 -15.42
C GLN A 96 -4.87 0.30 -14.63
N TYR A 97 -4.89 0.61 -13.35
CA TYR A 97 -3.76 0.30 -12.46
C TYR A 97 -3.48 -1.22 -12.41
N PHE A 98 -4.51 -2.06 -12.29
CA PHE A 98 -4.36 -3.51 -12.34
C PHE A 98 -3.84 -4.01 -13.69
N LEU A 99 -4.29 -3.44 -14.80
CA LEU A 99 -3.80 -3.76 -16.15
C LEU A 99 -2.33 -3.32 -16.32
N GLY A 100 -1.97 -2.14 -15.84
CA GLY A 100 -0.58 -1.68 -15.80
C GLY A 100 0.34 -2.64 -15.05
N ALA A 101 -0.10 -3.17 -13.90
CA ALA A 101 0.64 -4.18 -13.14
C ALA A 101 0.80 -5.53 -13.87
N LEU A 102 0.01 -5.79 -14.90
CA LEU A 102 0.16 -6.95 -15.79
C LEU A 102 1.06 -6.66 -17.00
N GLY A 103 1.62 -5.46 -17.11
CA GLY A 103 2.35 -5.01 -18.29
C GLY A 103 1.46 -4.72 -19.51
N LEU A 104 0.17 -4.46 -19.27
CA LEU A 104 -0.83 -4.24 -20.31
C LEU A 104 -1.41 -2.81 -20.17
N GLY A 105 -1.04 -1.93 -21.10
CA GLY A 105 -1.44 -0.51 -21.06
C GLY A 105 -0.30 0.40 -20.61
N ASP A 106 -0.64 1.66 -20.29
CA ASP A 106 0.32 2.64 -19.80
C ASP A 106 0.73 2.31 -18.37
N LEU A 107 1.98 2.63 -18.02
CA LEU A 107 2.47 2.52 -16.65
C LEU A 107 1.88 3.66 -15.81
N PRO A 108 0.98 3.39 -14.83
CA PRO A 108 0.41 4.44 -14.00
C PRO A 108 1.48 5.12 -13.13
N GLU A 109 1.33 6.40 -12.85
CA GLU A 109 2.26 7.14 -11.99
C GLU A 109 2.05 6.85 -10.49
N SER A 110 0.86 6.39 -10.11
CA SER A 110 0.53 6.04 -8.72
C SER A 110 -0.65 5.07 -8.66
N ALA A 111 -0.76 4.34 -7.57
CA ALA A 111 -1.97 3.60 -7.24
C ALA A 111 -3.14 4.56 -6.97
N PRO A 112 -4.37 4.24 -7.42
CA PRO A 112 -5.54 5.06 -7.13
C PRO A 112 -5.78 5.17 -5.61
N PRO A 113 -6.00 6.39 -5.08
CA PRO A 113 -6.17 6.59 -3.64
C PRO A 113 -7.31 5.76 -3.02
N GLN A 114 -8.42 5.60 -3.74
CA GLN A 114 -9.54 4.78 -3.26
C GLN A 114 -9.18 3.30 -3.13
N PHE A 115 -8.34 2.77 -4.04
CA PHE A 115 -7.84 1.40 -3.95
C PHE A 115 -6.95 1.24 -2.71
N VAL A 116 -5.97 2.13 -2.53
CA VAL A 116 -5.05 2.10 -1.37
C VAL A 116 -5.82 2.24 -0.07
N ARG A 117 -6.76 3.20 0.01
CA ARG A 117 -7.61 3.39 1.19
C ARG A 117 -8.43 2.14 1.51
N GLY A 118 -9.10 1.57 0.51
CA GLY A 118 -9.91 0.36 0.69
C GLY A 118 -9.07 -0.82 1.20
N LEU A 119 -7.87 -1.01 0.65
CA LEU A 119 -6.93 -2.02 1.08
C LEU A 119 -6.58 -1.87 2.57
N PHE A 120 -6.17 -0.69 3.01
CA PHE A 120 -5.77 -0.46 4.39
C PHE A 120 -6.95 -0.40 5.37
N ASP A 121 -8.12 0.07 4.95
CA ASP A 121 -9.33 0.01 5.76
C ASP A 121 -9.75 -1.45 6.04
N GLU A 122 -9.61 -2.36 5.07
CA GLU A 122 -9.89 -3.78 5.25
C GLU A 122 -8.86 -4.47 6.15
N TYR A 123 -7.59 -4.14 5.97
CA TYR A 123 -6.47 -4.75 6.70
C TYR A 123 -6.26 -4.21 8.11
N ALA A 124 -6.86 -3.06 8.47
CA ALA A 124 -6.53 -2.32 9.67
C ALA A 124 -6.48 -3.19 10.95
N ASP A 125 -7.43 -4.10 11.16
CA ASP A 125 -7.51 -4.89 12.39
C ASP A 125 -6.40 -5.95 12.55
N ARG A 126 -5.80 -6.38 11.45
CA ARG A 126 -4.77 -7.45 11.42
C ARG A 126 -3.42 -6.94 10.93
N PHE A 127 -3.33 -5.66 10.63
CA PHE A 127 -2.19 -5.07 9.92
C PHE A 127 -0.86 -5.31 10.64
N ASP A 128 -0.79 -5.00 11.93
CA ASP A 128 0.45 -5.10 12.69
C ASP A 128 0.92 -6.54 12.84
N GLU A 129 -0.01 -7.47 13.16
CA GLU A 129 0.28 -8.90 13.27
C GLU A 129 0.76 -9.49 11.93
N GLU A 130 0.07 -9.14 10.85
CA GLU A 130 0.45 -9.63 9.51
C GLU A 130 1.76 -9.02 9.03
N LEU A 131 1.95 -7.71 9.22
CA LEU A 131 3.14 -7.01 8.76
C LEU A 131 4.40 -7.41 9.54
N VAL A 132 4.32 -7.49 10.87
CA VAL A 132 5.48 -7.76 11.74
C VAL A 132 5.72 -9.25 11.89
N ASP A 133 4.68 -10.02 12.24
CA ASP A 133 4.86 -11.44 12.59
C ASP A 133 4.91 -12.34 11.35
N THR A 134 4.08 -12.05 10.32
CA THR A 134 4.02 -12.87 9.11
C THR A 134 5.02 -12.42 8.06
N LEU A 135 5.03 -11.12 7.72
CA LEU A 135 5.90 -10.57 6.69
C LEU A 135 7.27 -10.13 7.22
N ARG A 136 7.49 -10.15 8.53
CA ARG A 136 8.76 -9.77 9.20
C ARG A 136 9.28 -8.42 8.73
N TYR A 137 8.39 -7.45 8.57
CA TYR A 137 8.72 -6.13 8.10
C TYR A 137 9.65 -5.38 9.06
N ARG A 138 10.71 -4.83 8.52
CA ARG A 138 11.75 -4.12 9.28
C ARG A 138 12.07 -2.72 8.75
N GLY A 139 11.36 -2.24 7.73
CA GLY A 139 11.67 -0.95 7.09
C GLY A 139 11.61 0.22 8.06
N HIS A 140 10.68 0.25 9.00
CA HIS A 140 10.59 1.30 10.02
C HIS A 140 11.81 1.33 10.95
N GLU A 141 12.39 0.18 11.32
CA GLU A 141 13.62 0.10 12.10
C GLU A 141 14.80 0.62 11.27
N GLN A 142 14.89 0.21 9.99
CA GLN A 142 15.96 0.63 9.09
C GLN A 142 15.96 2.14 8.82
N VAL A 143 14.76 2.76 8.74
CA VAL A 143 14.61 4.20 8.61
C VAL A 143 15.02 4.92 9.90
N CYS A 144 14.56 4.45 11.06
CA CYS A 144 14.71 5.18 12.31
C CYS A 144 16.10 4.99 12.97
N ALA A 145 16.68 3.81 12.87
CA ALA A 145 17.93 3.48 13.60
C ALA A 145 19.12 4.41 13.28
N PRO A 146 19.35 4.87 12.03
CA PRO A 146 20.47 5.78 11.72
C PRO A 146 20.24 7.24 12.15
N LEU A 147 18.98 7.66 12.40
CA LEU A 147 18.64 9.08 12.63
C LEU A 147 19.43 9.75 13.76
N PRO A 148 19.68 9.12 14.93
CA PRO A 148 20.47 9.75 16.00
C PRO A 148 21.92 10.05 15.60
N ALA A 149 22.48 9.28 14.69
CA ALA A 149 23.84 9.51 14.19
C ALA A 149 23.90 10.59 13.10
N LEU A 150 22.82 10.73 12.33
CA LEU A 150 22.69 11.73 11.26
C LEU A 150 22.31 13.12 11.80
N HIS A 151 21.62 13.16 12.93
CA HIS A 151 21.17 14.39 13.58
C HIS A 151 21.32 14.25 15.10
N PRO A 152 22.38 14.79 15.71
CA PRO A 152 22.73 14.52 17.11
C PRO A 152 21.81 15.22 18.13
N ALA A 153 21.03 16.23 17.73
CA ALA A 153 20.04 16.87 18.58
C ALA A 153 18.64 16.26 18.33
N PRO A 154 17.71 16.31 19.28
CA PRO A 154 16.33 15.95 19.02
C PRO A 154 15.74 16.84 17.92
N PHE A 155 14.98 16.24 17.02
CA PHE A 155 14.22 16.97 16.01
C PHE A 155 13.14 17.83 16.69
N GLU A 156 12.95 19.06 16.23
CA GLU A 156 11.88 19.93 16.76
C GLU A 156 10.51 19.47 16.25
N SER A 157 10.41 18.99 15.00
CA SER A 157 9.17 18.56 14.37
C SER A 157 9.39 17.43 13.37
N ALA A 158 8.86 16.26 13.65
CA ALA A 158 8.85 15.12 12.76
C ALA A 158 7.48 14.92 12.10
N LEU A 159 7.46 14.56 10.82
CA LEU A 159 6.29 14.17 10.06
C LEU A 159 6.44 12.73 9.57
N ASP A 160 5.50 11.87 9.94
CA ASP A 160 5.37 10.49 9.51
C ASP A 160 4.34 10.39 8.38
N LEU A 161 4.84 10.30 7.14
CA LEU A 161 4.02 10.21 5.91
C LEU A 161 3.59 8.76 5.69
N GLY A 162 2.27 8.52 5.65
CA GLY A 162 1.70 7.17 5.62
C GLY A 162 1.95 6.46 6.94
N CYS A 163 1.61 7.12 8.06
CA CYS A 163 1.91 6.62 9.41
C CYS A 163 1.25 5.28 9.77
N GLY A 164 0.26 4.84 8.98
CA GLY A 164 -0.45 3.57 9.18
C GLY A 164 -1.02 3.46 10.59
N SER A 165 -0.80 2.31 11.22
CA SER A 165 -1.18 2.04 12.61
C SER A 165 -0.30 2.75 13.66
N GLY A 166 0.75 3.45 13.23
CA GLY A 166 1.72 4.10 14.10
C GLY A 166 2.93 3.22 14.45
N LEU A 167 3.27 2.25 13.61
CA LEU A 167 4.36 1.29 13.88
C LEU A 167 5.73 1.97 14.07
N ALA A 168 6.00 3.07 13.35
CA ALA A 168 7.25 3.84 13.49
C ALA A 168 7.24 4.77 14.72
N ALA A 169 6.08 5.11 15.27
CA ALA A 169 5.95 6.11 16.34
C ALA A 169 6.78 5.81 17.60
N PRO A 170 6.87 4.56 18.12
CA PRO A 170 7.72 4.27 19.28
C PRO A 170 9.21 4.59 19.06
N LEU A 171 9.67 4.49 17.81
CA LEU A 171 11.05 4.81 17.44
C LEU A 171 11.26 6.31 17.16
N LEU A 172 10.23 7.00 16.65
CA LEU A 172 10.28 8.42 16.32
C LEU A 172 10.06 9.32 17.54
N ARG A 173 9.16 8.94 18.46
CA ARG A 173 8.79 9.76 19.61
C ARG A 173 9.99 10.19 20.49
N PRO A 174 10.95 9.30 20.80
CA PRO A 174 12.14 9.70 21.56
C PRO A 174 13.05 10.66 20.81
N LEU A 175 12.97 10.70 19.47
CA LEU A 175 13.84 11.50 18.61
C LEU A 175 13.27 12.89 18.30
N ALA A 176 11.95 13.12 18.51
CA ALA A 176 11.28 14.35 18.09
C ALA A 176 10.47 14.97 19.23
N ARG A 177 10.52 16.31 19.34
CA ARG A 177 9.72 17.07 20.31
C ARG A 177 8.24 17.08 19.91
N ARG A 178 7.96 17.20 18.63
CA ARG A 178 6.62 17.11 18.02
C ARG A 178 6.62 16.03 16.97
N LEU A 179 5.59 15.19 16.97
CA LEU A 179 5.39 14.12 16.02
C LEU A 179 4.00 14.24 15.40
N ALA A 180 3.94 14.55 14.13
CA ALA A 180 2.72 14.53 13.34
C ALA A 180 2.68 13.29 12.45
N GLY A 181 1.48 12.76 12.19
CA GLY A 181 1.27 11.66 11.27
C GLY A 181 0.17 11.96 10.26
N VAL A 182 0.31 11.46 9.05
CA VAL A 182 -0.73 11.51 8.03
C VAL A 182 -0.90 10.14 7.38
N ASP A 183 -2.13 9.71 7.20
CA ASP A 183 -2.47 8.48 6.48
C ASP A 183 -3.78 8.65 5.71
N LEU A 184 -3.92 7.91 4.61
CA LEU A 184 -5.10 7.94 3.76
C LEU A 184 -6.29 7.21 4.39
N SER A 185 -6.04 6.17 5.21
CA SER A 185 -7.04 5.34 5.87
C SER A 185 -7.45 5.92 7.22
N PRO A 186 -8.74 6.28 7.42
CA PRO A 186 -9.23 6.72 8.72
C PRO A 186 -9.13 5.61 9.78
N ARG A 187 -9.19 4.34 9.40
CA ARG A 187 -9.03 3.21 10.34
C ARG A 187 -7.58 3.09 10.82
N MET A 188 -6.60 3.30 9.92
CA MET A 188 -5.20 3.35 10.30
C MET A 188 -4.91 4.53 11.23
N VAL A 189 -5.40 5.74 10.90
CA VAL A 189 -5.25 6.91 11.77
C VAL A 189 -5.88 6.69 13.15
N ALA A 190 -7.02 6.01 13.23
CA ALA A 190 -7.63 5.67 14.51
C ALA A 190 -6.74 4.73 15.36
N ARG A 191 -6.04 3.79 14.73
CA ARG A 191 -5.06 2.92 15.40
C ARG A 191 -3.83 3.72 15.85
N ALA A 192 -3.28 4.56 14.98
CA ALA A 192 -2.17 5.45 15.33
C ALA A 192 -2.54 6.35 16.53
N ALA A 193 -3.74 6.90 16.56
CA ALA A 193 -4.24 7.69 17.69
C ALA A 193 -4.29 6.89 19.00
N ALA A 194 -4.61 5.60 18.93
CA ALA A 194 -4.65 4.73 20.11
C ALA A 194 -3.28 4.54 20.76
N THR A 195 -2.18 4.71 20.02
CA THR A 195 -0.81 4.66 20.56
C THR A 195 -0.50 5.82 21.51
N ARG A 196 -1.18 6.97 21.35
CA ARG A 196 -0.95 8.22 22.10
C ARG A 196 0.48 8.79 21.94
N LEU A 197 1.15 8.45 20.84
CA LEU A 197 2.53 8.90 20.58
C LEU A 197 2.59 10.11 19.64
N TYR A 198 1.54 10.36 18.86
CA TYR A 198 1.45 11.51 17.96
C TYR A 198 0.82 12.72 18.66
N ASP A 199 1.35 13.91 18.39
CA ASP A 199 0.77 15.19 18.81
C ASP A 199 -0.35 15.61 17.85
N GLU A 200 -0.23 15.30 16.56
CA GLU A 200 -1.21 15.61 15.51
C GLU A 200 -1.35 14.41 14.55
N LEU A 201 -2.58 14.13 14.13
CA LEU A 201 -2.89 13.09 13.15
C LEU A 201 -3.89 13.59 12.12
N HIS A 202 -3.64 13.31 10.84
CA HIS A 202 -4.45 13.75 9.72
C HIS A 202 -4.88 12.57 8.85
N VAL A 203 -6.18 12.53 8.49
CA VAL A 203 -6.68 11.62 7.45
C VAL A 203 -6.64 12.37 6.12
N ALA A 204 -5.63 12.11 5.30
CA ALA A 204 -5.44 12.79 4.03
C ALA A 204 -4.57 11.97 3.07
N GLU A 205 -4.70 12.25 1.77
CA GLU A 205 -3.72 11.82 0.78
C GLU A 205 -2.43 12.66 0.97
N LEU A 206 -1.27 12.00 0.90
CA LEU A 206 0.01 12.60 1.31
C LEU A 206 0.41 13.83 0.49
N LEU A 207 0.25 13.80 -0.84
CA LEU A 207 0.60 14.94 -1.69
C LEU A 207 -0.36 16.11 -1.46
N ALA A 208 -1.64 15.82 -1.26
CA ALA A 208 -2.64 16.84 -0.94
C ALA A 208 -2.37 17.47 0.43
N HIS A 209 -1.99 16.67 1.45
CA HIS A 209 -1.59 17.16 2.76
C HIS A 209 -0.36 18.06 2.66
N LEU A 210 0.69 17.59 2.01
CA LEU A 210 1.93 18.36 1.81
C LEU A 210 1.68 19.65 1.01
N ALA A 211 0.78 19.65 0.02
CA ALA A 211 0.42 20.83 -0.74
C ALA A 211 -0.34 21.88 0.10
N GLY A 212 -1.19 21.42 1.02
CA GLY A 212 -2.05 22.28 1.86
C GLY A 212 -1.39 22.81 3.12
N THR A 213 -0.32 22.16 3.61
CA THR A 213 0.33 22.56 4.87
C THR A 213 1.30 23.72 4.71
N ARG A 214 1.37 24.57 5.75
CA ARG A 214 2.43 25.58 5.95
C ARG A 214 3.42 25.15 7.03
N ALA A 215 3.18 24.02 7.68
CA ALA A 215 4.09 23.49 8.69
C ALA A 215 5.46 23.15 8.06
N ARG A 216 6.50 23.34 8.84
CA ARG A 216 7.86 22.93 8.49
C ARG A 216 8.31 21.85 9.45
N HIS A 217 9.15 20.97 8.93
CA HIS A 217 9.64 19.82 9.67
C HIS A 217 11.15 19.68 9.47
N ASP A 218 11.88 19.35 10.50
CA ASP A 218 13.29 19.00 10.39
C ASP A 218 13.52 17.49 10.22
N LEU A 219 12.43 16.68 10.34
CA LEU A 219 12.41 15.28 9.95
C LEU A 219 11.12 14.95 9.20
N VAL A 220 11.25 14.31 8.04
CA VAL A 220 10.13 13.65 7.32
C VAL A 220 10.50 12.20 7.11
N VAL A 221 9.62 11.27 7.48
CA VAL A 221 9.81 9.84 7.24
C VAL A 221 8.66 9.28 6.41
N ALA A 222 8.95 8.23 5.61
CA ALA A 222 7.95 7.49 4.84
C ALA A 222 8.34 6.00 4.80
N CYS A 223 7.70 5.19 5.64
CA CYS A 223 7.99 3.77 5.81
C CYS A 223 6.96 2.92 5.04
N ASP A 224 7.39 2.20 4.01
CA ASP A 224 6.56 1.31 3.16
C ASP A 224 5.38 2.03 2.45
N VAL A 225 5.56 3.30 2.12
CA VAL A 225 4.55 4.17 1.49
C VAL A 225 4.74 4.28 0.00
N PHE A 226 5.98 4.48 -0.45
CA PHE A 226 6.31 4.76 -1.85
C PHE A 226 6.15 3.55 -2.77
N ILE A 227 5.90 2.38 -2.23
CA ILE A 227 5.47 1.21 -3.00
C ILE A 227 4.10 1.40 -3.68
N TYR A 228 3.34 2.45 -3.35
CA TYR A 228 2.09 2.85 -4.00
C TYR A 228 2.22 4.06 -4.92
N LEU A 229 3.42 4.62 -5.04
CA LEU A 229 3.74 5.75 -5.92
C LEU A 229 4.86 5.32 -6.89
N GLY A 230 4.61 5.38 -8.19
CA GLY A 230 5.62 5.14 -9.22
C GLY A 230 6.48 6.38 -9.42
N ASN A 231 5.87 7.46 -9.89
CA ASN A 231 6.57 8.73 -10.05
C ASN A 231 6.70 9.46 -8.71
N LEU A 232 7.91 9.45 -8.14
CA LEU A 232 8.20 10.13 -6.86
C LEU A 232 8.57 11.61 -7.00
N ALA A 233 8.72 12.16 -8.21
CA ALA A 233 9.11 13.55 -8.38
C ALA A 233 8.17 14.54 -7.66
N PRO A 234 6.82 14.40 -7.71
CA PRO A 234 5.91 15.24 -6.95
C PRO A 234 6.09 15.13 -5.42
N ALA A 235 6.43 13.92 -4.92
CA ALA A 235 6.65 13.70 -3.50
C ALA A 235 7.96 14.36 -3.04
N PHE A 236 9.03 14.26 -3.83
CA PHE A 236 10.32 14.90 -3.55
C PHE A 236 10.19 16.43 -3.55
N ASP A 237 9.49 17.01 -4.54
CA ASP A 237 9.19 18.44 -4.56
C ASP A 237 8.42 18.89 -3.31
N ALA A 238 7.36 18.20 -2.98
CA ALA A 238 6.51 18.51 -1.84
C ALA A 238 7.25 18.38 -0.50
N VAL A 239 8.04 17.32 -0.31
CA VAL A 239 8.85 17.13 0.88
C VAL A 239 9.96 18.17 0.98
N ALA A 240 10.69 18.47 -0.10
CA ALA A 240 11.72 19.51 -0.10
C ALA A 240 11.16 20.88 0.32
N ARG A 241 9.91 21.18 -0.04
CA ARG A 241 9.23 22.41 0.34
C ARG A 241 8.89 22.49 1.83
N VAL A 242 8.51 21.40 2.47
CA VAL A 242 8.14 21.37 3.91
C VAL A 242 9.31 21.05 4.83
N LEU A 243 10.45 20.58 4.32
CA LEU A 243 11.66 20.40 5.12
C LEU A 243 12.28 21.75 5.51
N GLU A 244 12.78 21.85 6.73
CA GLU A 244 13.68 22.93 7.16
C GLU A 244 15.06 22.79 6.50
N PRO A 245 15.86 23.87 6.40
CA PRO A 245 17.27 23.76 6.00
C PRO A 245 18.01 22.73 6.88
N HIS A 246 18.78 21.86 6.26
CA HIS A 246 19.46 20.74 6.89
C HIS A 246 18.54 19.65 7.49
N GLY A 247 17.22 19.75 7.28
CA GLY A 247 16.27 18.72 7.68
C GLY A 247 16.51 17.40 6.95
N VAL A 248 16.04 16.33 7.55
CA VAL A 248 16.25 14.95 7.07
C VAL A 248 14.95 14.40 6.45
N PHE A 249 15.08 13.82 5.27
CA PHE A 249 14.05 13.00 4.65
C PHE A 249 14.51 11.55 4.58
N ALA A 250 13.80 10.63 5.24
CA ALA A 250 14.18 9.22 5.30
C ALA A 250 13.00 8.32 4.88
N PHE A 251 13.26 7.36 3.99
CA PHE A 251 12.19 6.52 3.45
C PHE A 251 12.69 5.16 2.98
N THR A 252 11.74 4.25 2.73
CA THR A 252 11.99 2.97 2.08
C THR A 252 11.30 2.88 0.72
N VAL A 253 11.92 2.13 -0.20
CA VAL A 253 11.32 1.67 -1.46
C VAL A 253 11.67 0.21 -1.70
N GLU A 254 10.85 -0.54 -2.45
CA GLU A 254 11.29 -1.79 -3.04
C GLU A 254 12.29 -1.50 -4.17
N GLU A 255 13.40 -2.25 -4.20
CA GLU A 255 14.44 -2.04 -5.21
C GLU A 255 13.99 -2.55 -6.58
N GLY A 256 14.21 -1.74 -7.60
CA GLY A 256 13.97 -2.05 -9.00
C GLY A 256 15.13 -1.62 -9.89
N HIS A 257 15.12 -2.07 -11.13
CA HIS A 257 16.17 -1.82 -12.11
C HIS A 257 15.64 -1.24 -13.42
N ALA A 258 14.40 -0.72 -13.43
CA ALA A 258 13.81 -0.15 -14.63
C ALA A 258 14.57 1.09 -15.10
N ASP A 259 14.85 1.17 -16.41
CA ASP A 259 15.50 2.34 -17.04
C ASP A 259 14.66 3.61 -16.87
N ALA A 260 13.32 3.47 -16.82
CA ALA A 260 12.39 4.57 -16.54
C ALA A 260 12.41 5.07 -15.07
N GLY A 261 13.23 4.45 -14.23
CA GLY A 261 13.36 4.81 -12.81
C GLY A 261 12.43 4.06 -11.88
N TYR A 262 11.26 3.63 -12.33
CA TYR A 262 10.30 2.83 -11.56
C TYR A 262 9.55 1.86 -12.46
N ASP A 263 8.98 0.82 -11.85
CA ASP A 263 8.11 -0.15 -12.50
C ASP A 263 7.00 -0.60 -11.56
N LEU A 264 5.90 -1.09 -12.13
CA LEU A 264 4.75 -1.61 -11.39
C LEU A 264 4.69 -3.13 -11.53
N LEU A 265 4.90 -3.82 -10.42
CA LEU A 265 4.92 -5.28 -10.40
C LEU A 265 3.50 -5.88 -10.38
N PRO A 266 3.35 -7.15 -10.80
CA PRO A 266 2.09 -7.89 -10.64
C PRO A 266 1.60 -8.00 -9.19
N THR A 267 2.45 -7.70 -8.20
CA THR A 267 2.08 -7.60 -6.79
C THR A 267 1.27 -6.33 -6.46
N LEU A 268 1.05 -5.44 -7.43
CA LEU A 268 0.45 -4.11 -7.27
C LEU A 268 1.33 -3.17 -6.42
N ARG A 269 2.63 -3.30 -6.54
CA ARG A 269 3.62 -2.45 -5.85
C ARG A 269 4.62 -1.92 -6.84
N TYR A 270 5.05 -0.69 -6.60
CA TYR A 270 6.12 -0.07 -7.39
C TYR A 270 7.47 -0.44 -6.82
N THR A 271 8.42 -0.60 -7.73
CA THR A 271 9.86 -0.68 -7.44
C THR A 271 10.56 0.54 -8.01
N HIS A 272 11.70 0.93 -7.41
CA HIS A 272 12.42 2.13 -7.81
C HIS A 272 13.91 1.83 -7.96
N SER A 273 14.54 2.42 -9.01
CA SER A 273 15.97 2.28 -9.19
C SER A 273 16.75 3.28 -8.34
N GLU A 274 17.87 2.82 -7.74
CA GLU A 274 18.74 3.69 -6.94
C GLU A 274 19.27 4.88 -7.74
N ALA A 275 19.64 4.66 -9.00
CA ALA A 275 20.17 5.70 -9.87
C ALA A 275 19.17 6.86 -10.04
N TRP A 276 17.93 6.53 -10.34
CA TRP A 276 16.86 7.52 -10.50
C TRP A 276 16.54 8.26 -9.19
N LEU A 277 16.50 7.56 -8.06
CA LEU A 277 16.30 8.20 -6.75
C LEU A 277 17.40 9.21 -6.41
N ARG A 278 18.66 8.90 -6.77
CA ARG A 278 19.78 9.83 -6.62
C ARG A 278 19.69 11.05 -7.54
N GLU A 279 19.15 10.88 -8.73
CA GLU A 279 18.87 11.98 -9.68
C GLU A 279 17.75 12.87 -9.14
N LEU A 280 16.65 12.29 -8.67
CA LEU A 280 15.56 13.02 -8.03
C LEU A 280 16.06 13.81 -6.81
N ALA A 281 16.86 13.19 -5.95
CA ALA A 281 17.41 13.87 -4.79
C ALA A 281 18.19 15.12 -5.20
N ARG A 282 19.10 15.00 -6.18
CA ARG A 282 19.87 16.16 -6.70
C ARG A 282 18.97 17.24 -7.33
N ALA A 283 17.95 16.83 -8.07
CA ALA A 283 17.03 17.77 -8.73
C ALA A 283 16.23 18.63 -7.72
N HIS A 284 16.03 18.12 -6.50
CA HIS A 284 15.28 18.81 -5.45
C HIS A 284 16.16 19.34 -4.29
N ALA A 285 17.47 19.53 -4.52
CA ALA A 285 18.44 20.00 -3.51
C ALA A 285 18.42 19.14 -2.23
N LEU A 286 18.33 17.83 -2.41
CA LEU A 286 18.40 16.82 -1.35
C LEU A 286 19.68 15.98 -1.55
N ARG A 287 20.60 16.06 -0.61
CA ARG A 287 21.84 15.30 -0.66
C ARG A 287 21.63 13.93 0.00
N VAL A 288 21.94 12.84 -0.71
CA VAL A 288 21.92 11.49 -0.15
C VAL A 288 23.05 11.35 0.88
N THR A 289 22.70 11.19 2.15
CA THR A 289 23.64 11.00 3.25
C THR A 289 23.88 9.52 3.56
N ARG A 290 22.86 8.69 3.32
CA ARG A 290 22.94 7.23 3.48
C ARG A 290 22.00 6.57 2.46
N CYS A 291 22.44 5.46 1.89
CA CYS A 291 21.60 4.53 1.11
C CYS A 291 22.02 3.11 1.49
N GLU A 292 21.10 2.32 1.97
CA GLU A 292 21.35 0.94 2.41
C GLU A 292 20.40 -0.02 1.67
N ARG A 293 20.97 -1.11 1.17
CA ARG A 293 20.24 -2.19 0.53
C ARG A 293 20.10 -3.33 1.53
N ALA A 294 18.85 -3.68 1.88
CA ALA A 294 18.56 -4.75 2.82
C ALA A 294 17.17 -5.36 2.57
N PRO A 295 16.90 -6.57 3.08
CA PRO A 295 15.53 -7.08 3.11
C PRO A 295 14.62 -6.16 3.92
N LEU A 296 13.52 -5.69 3.31
CA LEU A 296 12.49 -4.90 3.99
C LEU A 296 11.45 -5.79 4.67
N ARG A 297 11.11 -6.90 4.02
CA ARG A 297 10.14 -7.90 4.50
C ARG A 297 10.31 -9.23 3.77
N GLU A 298 9.58 -10.24 4.23
CA GLU A 298 9.43 -11.50 3.52
C GLU A 298 8.11 -11.51 2.71
N GLY A 299 8.12 -12.13 1.54
CA GLY A 299 6.95 -12.34 0.71
C GLY A 299 7.01 -13.69 0.01
N HIS A 300 5.97 -14.52 0.14
CA HIS A 300 5.93 -15.88 -0.44
C HIS A 300 7.16 -16.75 -0.09
N GLY A 301 7.75 -16.54 1.09
CA GLY A 301 8.94 -17.27 1.54
C GLY A 301 10.27 -16.74 1.01
N GLU A 302 10.27 -15.64 0.28
CA GLU A 302 11.47 -14.96 -0.23
C GLU A 302 11.63 -13.57 0.39
N ALA A 303 12.88 -13.14 0.56
CA ALA A 303 13.19 -11.80 1.04
C ALA A 303 12.93 -10.76 -0.06
N ILE A 304 12.11 -9.77 0.22
CA ILE A 304 11.91 -8.61 -0.65
C ILE A 304 12.97 -7.57 -0.29
N THR A 305 13.93 -7.41 -1.18
CA THR A 305 15.01 -6.43 -1.03
C THR A 305 14.49 -5.03 -1.35
N GLY A 306 14.89 -4.08 -0.54
CA GLY A 306 14.62 -2.67 -0.79
C GLY A 306 15.80 -1.79 -0.45
N LEU A 307 15.59 -0.51 -0.69
CA LEU A 307 16.52 0.56 -0.38
C LEU A 307 15.93 1.41 0.75
N THR A 308 16.76 1.68 1.75
CA THR A 308 16.48 2.70 2.76
C THR A 308 17.40 3.89 2.49
N LEU A 309 16.79 5.04 2.21
CA LEU A 309 17.49 6.27 1.91
C LEU A 309 17.31 7.29 3.03
N HIS A 310 18.40 8.01 3.34
CA HIS A 310 18.39 9.20 4.17
C HIS A 310 18.96 10.34 3.35
N LEU A 311 18.17 11.38 3.18
CA LEU A 311 18.51 12.57 2.42
C LEU A 311 18.53 13.77 3.36
N GLN A 312 19.40 14.74 3.10
CA GLN A 312 19.47 15.98 3.84
C GLN A 312 19.23 17.14 2.90
N ARG A 313 18.36 18.07 3.29
CA ARG A 313 18.16 19.32 2.53
C ARG A 313 19.40 20.21 2.59
N GLU A 314 19.83 20.67 1.42
CA GLU A 314 20.96 21.61 1.27
C GLU A 314 20.56 23.04 1.64
#